data_a550a5cfb84ab7b02c413724fdeec865
#
_entry.id   a550a5cfb84ab7b02c413724fdeec865
#
_cell.length_a   1.000
_cell.length_b   1.000
_cell.length_c   1.000
_cell.angle_alpha   90.00
_cell.angle_beta   90.00
_cell.angle_gamma   90.00
#
_symmetry.space_group_name_H-M   'P 1'
#
loop_
_entity.id
_entity.type
_entity.pdbx_description
1 polymer ?
#
loop_
_entity_poly.entity_id
_entity_poly.type
_entity_poly.pdbx_seq_one_letter_code
_entity_poly.pdbx_strand_id
1 'polypeptide(L)'
;MMRIGRFVIDRNGLQPFDAAARDLLANVPDGEPITMEALYERDMIEHRRIMATIGDIAKVLHTTPEKVRAELLVATGNFQLLGDVLGTPVVAVNSMSRRNMTDDELHLFWDEARDVIRTKLLGRIPSSADRERLAGSLSLSPA
;
A
#
# COMPACT_ATOMS: atom_id res chain seq x y z
N MET A 1 15.38 11.14 0.27
CA MET A 1 14.85 10.05 -0.57
C MET A 1 15.38 8.72 -0.07
N MET A 2 14.49 7.78 0.20
CA MET A 2 14.89 6.45 0.67
C MET A 2 15.46 5.62 -0.48
N ARG A 3 16.65 5.07 -0.29
CA ARG A 3 17.25 4.14 -1.26
C ARG A 3 16.82 2.73 -0.90
N ILE A 4 16.42 1.96 -1.90
CA ILE A 4 16.03 0.57 -1.72
C ILE A 4 16.96 -0.30 -2.55
N GLY A 5 17.69 -1.19 -1.86
CA GLY A 5 18.49 -2.21 -2.51
C GLY A 5 17.88 -3.59 -2.29
N ARG A 6 18.03 -4.48 -3.26
CA ARG A 6 17.60 -5.86 -3.17
C ARG A 6 18.76 -6.76 -2.79
N PHE A 7 18.46 -7.73 -1.92
CA PHE A 7 19.43 -8.68 -1.39
C PHE A 7 18.90 -10.09 -1.50
N VAL A 8 19.80 -11.03 -1.63
CA VAL A 8 19.48 -12.46 -1.53
C VAL A 8 20.22 -13.04 -0.34
N ILE A 9 19.59 -14.02 0.32
CA ILE A 9 20.20 -14.74 1.44
C ILE A 9 20.63 -16.11 0.92
N ASP A 10 21.91 -16.42 1.07
CA ASP A 10 22.48 -17.71 0.73
C ASP A 10 23.34 -18.25 1.89
N ARG A 11 24.16 -19.28 1.63
CA ARG A 11 25.01 -19.90 2.65
C ARG A 11 26.04 -18.93 3.24
N ASN A 12 26.39 -17.88 2.50
CA ASN A 12 27.37 -16.85 2.92
C ASN A 12 26.68 -15.66 3.57
N GLY A 13 25.37 -15.72 3.78
CA GLY A 13 24.60 -14.66 4.40
C GLY A 13 23.91 -13.76 3.41
N LEU A 14 23.81 -12.50 3.76
CA LEU A 14 23.09 -11.50 2.95
C LEU A 14 24.00 -10.99 1.84
N GLN A 15 23.60 -11.21 0.60
CA GLN A 15 24.36 -10.78 -0.59
C GLN A 15 23.60 -9.72 -1.37
N PRO A 16 24.29 -8.68 -1.87
CA PRO A 16 23.64 -7.69 -2.70
C PRO A 16 23.23 -8.28 -4.04
N PHE A 17 22.00 -7.96 -4.47
CA PHE A 17 21.46 -8.45 -5.73
C PHE A 17 21.55 -7.44 -6.86
N ASP A 18 21.51 -6.14 -6.55
CA ASP A 18 21.56 -5.08 -7.54
C ASP A 18 22.60 -4.00 -7.21
N ALA A 19 22.77 -3.03 -8.10
CA ALA A 19 23.74 -1.96 -7.93
C ALA A 19 23.40 -1.08 -6.72
N ALA A 20 22.10 -0.82 -6.48
CA ALA A 20 21.67 -0.03 -5.33
C ALA A 20 22.06 -0.70 -4.01
N ALA A 21 21.92 -2.03 -3.93
CA ALA A 21 22.33 -2.79 -2.74
C ALA A 21 23.85 -2.74 -2.56
N ARG A 22 24.62 -2.86 -3.63
CA ARG A 22 26.08 -2.74 -3.55
C ARG A 22 26.51 -1.37 -3.07
N ASP A 23 25.87 -0.30 -3.56
CA ASP A 23 26.17 1.06 -3.12
C ASP A 23 25.82 1.27 -1.64
N LEU A 24 24.70 0.71 -1.19
CA LEU A 24 24.33 0.79 0.23
C LEU A 24 25.39 0.15 1.12
N LEU A 25 25.89 -1.04 0.75
CA LEU A 25 26.93 -1.73 1.52
C LEU A 25 28.27 -0.99 1.48
N ALA A 26 28.62 -0.40 0.34
CA ALA A 26 29.87 0.33 0.19
C ALA A 26 29.95 1.57 1.10
N ASN A 27 28.79 2.15 1.45
CA ASN A 27 28.72 3.34 2.30
C ASN A 27 28.57 3.05 3.79
N VAL A 28 28.55 1.78 4.19
CA VAL A 28 28.48 1.40 5.62
C VAL A 28 29.89 1.33 6.18
N PRO A 29 30.20 2.08 7.26
CA PRO A 29 31.51 1.97 7.90
C PRO A 29 31.75 0.59 8.52
N ASP A 30 32.99 0.10 8.43
CA ASP A 30 33.36 -1.19 9.01
C ASP A 30 33.12 -1.20 10.54
N GLY A 31 32.50 -2.27 11.00
CA GLY A 31 32.29 -2.51 12.43
C GLY A 31 31.16 -1.72 13.06
N GLU A 32 30.45 -0.90 12.31
CA GLU A 32 29.28 -0.19 12.83
C GLU A 32 27.99 -1.00 12.59
N PRO A 33 27.12 -1.09 13.61
CA PRO A 33 25.84 -1.75 13.42
C PRO A 33 24.90 -0.90 12.57
N ILE A 34 24.13 -1.57 11.73
CA ILE A 34 23.05 -0.93 10.96
C ILE A 34 21.74 -1.65 11.26
N THR A 35 20.65 -0.88 11.19
CA THR A 35 19.31 -1.46 11.33
C THR A 35 18.70 -1.58 9.93
N MET A 36 18.18 -2.76 9.62
CA MET A 36 17.54 -3.03 8.35
C MET A 36 16.15 -3.60 8.55
N GLU A 37 15.25 -3.26 7.66
CA GLU A 37 13.91 -3.85 7.59
C GLU A 37 13.82 -4.70 6.32
N ALA A 38 13.43 -5.96 6.47
CA ALA A 38 13.29 -6.88 5.34
C ALA A 38 11.86 -6.86 4.81
N LEU A 39 11.72 -6.62 3.51
CA LEU A 39 10.44 -6.67 2.81
C LEU A 39 10.53 -7.75 1.75
N TYR A 40 9.58 -8.69 1.77
CA TYR A 40 9.53 -9.74 0.74
C TYR A 40 8.97 -9.18 -0.56
N GLU A 41 9.61 -9.52 -1.68
CA GLU A 41 9.26 -8.95 -2.98
C GLU A 41 7.81 -9.26 -3.38
N ARG A 42 7.30 -10.45 -3.05
CA ARG A 42 5.89 -10.80 -3.31
C ARG A 42 4.90 -9.87 -2.62
N ASP A 43 5.24 -9.43 -1.39
CA ASP A 43 4.40 -8.52 -0.62
C ASP A 43 4.38 -7.15 -1.29
N MET A 44 5.52 -6.73 -1.82
CA MET A 44 5.63 -5.49 -2.58
C MET A 44 4.84 -5.54 -3.89
N ILE A 45 4.77 -6.70 -4.55
CA ILE A 45 3.97 -6.88 -5.76
C ILE A 45 2.49 -6.65 -5.46
N GLU A 46 1.97 -7.27 -4.40
CA GLU A 46 0.57 -7.09 -4.00
C GLU A 46 0.29 -5.65 -3.59
N HIS A 47 1.16 -5.07 -2.77
CA HIS A 47 1.05 -3.67 -2.35
C HIS A 47 0.98 -2.74 -3.57
N ARG A 48 1.83 -2.96 -4.56
CA ARG A 48 1.84 -2.17 -5.80
C ARG A 48 0.55 -2.32 -6.60
N ARG A 49 -0.01 -3.53 -6.66
CA ARG A 49 -1.30 -3.78 -7.34
C ARG A 49 -2.43 -3.02 -6.67
N ILE A 50 -2.47 -3.05 -5.34
CA ILE A 50 -3.46 -2.31 -4.56
C ILE A 50 -3.32 -0.82 -4.81
N MET A 51 -2.12 -0.28 -4.73
CA MET A 51 -1.87 1.15 -4.95
C MET A 51 -2.17 1.57 -6.38
N ALA A 52 -1.89 0.72 -7.37
CA ALA A 52 -2.23 0.98 -8.77
C ALA A 52 -3.74 1.04 -8.98
N THR A 53 -4.50 0.15 -8.35
CA THR A 53 -5.96 0.14 -8.42
C THR A 53 -6.54 1.39 -7.76
N ILE A 54 -6.03 1.77 -6.60
CA ILE A 54 -6.44 3.00 -5.89
C ILE A 54 -6.18 4.22 -6.78
N GLY A 55 -5.00 4.28 -7.41
CA GLY A 55 -4.66 5.36 -8.33
C GLY A 55 -5.57 5.44 -9.54
N ASP A 56 -5.95 4.31 -10.10
CA ASP A 56 -6.86 4.23 -11.24
C ASP A 56 -8.27 4.71 -10.86
N ILE A 57 -8.77 4.30 -9.71
CA ILE A 57 -10.06 4.78 -9.18
C ILE A 57 -10.03 6.29 -8.97
N ALA A 58 -8.95 6.80 -8.36
CA ALA A 58 -8.79 8.23 -8.14
C ALA A 58 -8.83 9.02 -9.44
N LYS A 59 -8.21 8.49 -10.47
CA LYS A 59 -8.17 9.13 -11.79
C LYS A 59 -9.55 9.25 -12.40
N VAL A 60 -10.36 8.19 -12.37
CA VAL A 60 -11.70 8.22 -12.94
C VAL A 60 -12.70 9.00 -12.09
N LEU A 61 -12.44 9.14 -10.79
CA LEU A 61 -13.25 9.97 -9.88
C LEU A 61 -12.78 11.43 -9.82
N HIS A 62 -11.72 11.79 -10.55
CA HIS A 62 -11.15 13.14 -10.57
C HIS A 62 -10.73 13.60 -9.18
N THR A 63 -10.09 12.72 -8.42
CA THR A 63 -9.59 12.99 -7.07
C THR A 63 -8.16 12.47 -6.92
N THR A 64 -7.61 12.51 -5.71
CA THR A 64 -6.25 12.04 -5.44
C THR A 64 -6.25 10.60 -4.91
N PRO A 65 -5.16 9.83 -5.17
CA PRO A 65 -5.02 8.49 -4.59
C PRO A 65 -5.05 8.50 -3.05
N GLU A 66 -4.53 9.55 -2.43
CA GLU A 66 -4.53 9.73 -0.98
C GLU A 66 -5.94 9.80 -0.42
N LYS A 67 -6.84 10.51 -1.11
CA LYS A 67 -8.23 10.62 -0.69
C LYS A 67 -8.97 9.28 -0.84
N VAL A 68 -8.79 8.59 -1.96
CA VAL A 68 -9.41 7.26 -2.17
C VAL A 68 -8.91 6.29 -1.12
N ARG A 69 -7.61 6.25 -0.88
CA ARG A 69 -7.03 5.40 0.16
C ARG A 69 -7.61 5.70 1.54
N ALA A 70 -7.71 6.98 1.91
CA ALA A 70 -8.28 7.39 3.19
C ALA A 70 -9.74 6.96 3.32
N GLU A 71 -10.55 7.13 2.28
CA GLU A 71 -11.95 6.69 2.29
C GLU A 71 -12.06 5.18 2.48
N LEU A 72 -11.21 4.39 1.81
CA LEU A 72 -11.21 2.94 1.95
C LEU A 72 -10.76 2.50 3.34
N LEU A 73 -9.74 3.14 3.90
CA LEU A 73 -9.26 2.84 5.26
C LEU A 73 -10.33 3.16 6.31
N VAL A 74 -11.00 4.30 6.17
CA VAL A 74 -12.09 4.66 7.08
C VAL A 74 -13.27 3.70 6.94
N ALA A 75 -13.68 3.39 5.71
CA ALA A 75 -14.82 2.51 5.46
C ALA A 75 -14.59 1.08 5.95
N THR A 76 -13.36 0.63 6.05
CA THR A 76 -12.99 -0.71 6.53
C THR A 76 -12.58 -0.73 7.99
N GLY A 77 -12.72 0.39 8.70
CA GLY A 77 -12.42 0.46 10.13
C GLY A 77 -10.94 0.60 10.47
N ASN A 78 -10.09 0.90 9.48
CA ASN A 78 -8.64 1.05 9.66
C ASN A 78 -8.27 2.50 10.01
N PHE A 79 -8.80 3.00 11.10
CA PHE A 79 -8.55 4.36 11.56
C PHE A 79 -8.68 4.45 13.08
N GLN A 80 -8.20 5.56 13.64
CA GLN A 80 -8.33 5.90 15.05
C GLN A 80 -9.02 7.25 15.19
N LEU A 81 -9.91 7.35 16.16
CA LEU A 81 -10.50 8.63 16.55
C LEU A 81 -9.52 9.36 17.45
N LEU A 82 -9.10 10.54 17.03
CA LEU A 82 -8.23 11.40 17.85
C LEU A 82 -9.04 12.30 18.78
N GLY A 83 -10.37 12.32 18.64
CA GLY A 83 -11.25 13.22 19.34
C GLY A 83 -11.31 14.59 18.69
N ASP A 84 -11.70 15.59 19.47
CA ASP A 84 -11.79 16.96 18.95
C ASP A 84 -10.43 17.67 19.01
N VAL A 85 -10.03 18.24 17.89
CA VAL A 85 -8.85 19.08 17.81
C VAL A 85 -9.34 20.49 17.48
N LEU A 86 -9.19 21.40 18.45
CA LEU A 86 -9.68 22.77 18.34
C LEU A 86 -11.16 22.86 17.94
N GLY A 87 -11.98 21.97 18.51
CA GLY A 87 -13.41 21.92 18.26
C GLY A 87 -13.85 21.15 17.02
N THR A 88 -12.91 20.58 16.27
CA THR A 88 -13.19 19.81 15.05
C THR A 88 -12.90 18.32 15.30
N PRO A 89 -13.87 17.42 15.01
CA PRO A 89 -13.60 15.97 15.08
C PRO A 89 -12.53 15.58 14.07
N VAL A 90 -11.53 14.81 14.53
CA VAL A 90 -10.40 14.40 13.71
C VAL A 90 -10.20 12.89 13.83
N VAL A 91 -9.95 12.25 12.71
CA VAL A 91 -9.56 10.84 12.63
C VAL A 91 -8.18 10.72 11.99
N ALA A 92 -7.43 9.72 12.40
CA ALA A 92 -6.16 9.36 11.77
C ALA A 92 -6.33 7.99 11.10
N VAL A 93 -6.05 7.91 9.80
CA VAL A 93 -6.08 6.64 9.09
C VAL A 93 -4.82 5.84 9.37
N ASN A 94 -4.96 4.51 9.41
CA ASN A 94 -3.82 3.63 9.60
C ASN A 94 -2.93 3.63 8.35
N SER A 95 -1.63 3.51 8.56
CA SER A 95 -0.70 3.35 7.45
C SER A 95 -0.81 1.96 6.85
N MET A 96 -0.76 1.86 5.53
CA MET A 96 -0.69 0.60 4.80
C MET A 96 0.73 0.06 4.68
N SER A 97 1.72 0.75 5.26
CA SER A 97 3.10 0.33 5.18
C SER A 97 3.31 -1.03 5.85
N ARG A 98 4.30 -1.76 5.38
CA ARG A 98 4.68 -3.08 5.91
C ARG A 98 4.93 -3.06 7.42
N ARG A 99 5.40 -1.94 7.94
CA ARG A 99 5.68 -1.75 9.37
C ARG A 99 4.40 -1.72 10.21
N ASN A 100 3.32 -1.14 9.66
CA ASN A 100 2.09 -0.90 10.41
C ASN A 100 0.95 -1.85 10.04
N MET A 101 1.07 -2.56 8.95
CA MET A 101 0.05 -3.50 8.46
C MET A 101 0.74 -4.78 7.99
N THR A 102 0.42 -5.91 8.63
CA THR A 102 0.94 -7.22 8.22
C THR A 102 0.35 -7.63 6.87
N ASP A 103 0.90 -8.68 6.24
CA ASP A 103 0.36 -9.19 4.98
C ASP A 103 -1.09 -9.65 5.14
N ASP A 104 -1.39 -10.36 6.22
CA ASP A 104 -2.76 -10.83 6.50
C ASP A 104 -3.71 -9.67 6.70
N GLU A 105 -3.27 -8.64 7.41
CA GLU A 105 -4.06 -7.41 7.60
C GLU A 105 -4.27 -6.67 6.27
N LEU A 106 -3.26 -6.64 5.41
CA LEU A 106 -3.37 -6.04 4.09
C LEU A 106 -4.35 -6.81 3.20
N HIS A 107 -4.31 -8.14 3.22
CA HIS A 107 -5.26 -8.99 2.51
C HIS A 107 -6.69 -8.75 2.98
N LEU A 108 -6.91 -8.73 4.29
CA LEU A 108 -8.23 -8.50 4.86
C LEU A 108 -8.74 -7.10 4.51
N PHE A 109 -7.90 -6.10 4.66
CA PHE A 109 -8.24 -4.73 4.25
C PHE A 109 -8.67 -4.68 2.79
N TRP A 110 -7.88 -5.31 1.90
CA TRP A 110 -8.17 -5.25 0.46
C TRP A 110 -9.44 -6.01 0.09
N ASP A 111 -9.71 -7.14 0.72
CA ASP A 111 -10.96 -7.87 0.51
C ASP A 111 -12.18 -7.02 0.87
N GLU A 112 -12.14 -6.38 2.03
CA GLU A 112 -13.19 -5.47 2.48
C GLU A 112 -13.27 -4.22 1.60
N ALA A 113 -12.11 -3.67 1.22
CA ALA A 113 -12.04 -2.49 0.35
C ALA A 113 -12.64 -2.77 -1.03
N ARG A 114 -12.42 -3.95 -1.60
CA ARG A 114 -13.05 -4.33 -2.88
C ARG A 114 -14.57 -4.29 -2.80
N ASP A 115 -15.14 -4.77 -1.70
CA ASP A 115 -16.58 -4.69 -1.49
C ASP A 115 -17.08 -3.25 -1.39
N VAL A 116 -16.35 -2.39 -0.68
CA VAL A 116 -16.67 -0.96 -0.61
C VAL A 116 -16.61 -0.31 -1.99
N ILE A 117 -15.59 -0.64 -2.78
CA ILE A 117 -15.45 -0.10 -4.14
C ILE A 117 -16.66 -0.51 -4.98
N ARG A 118 -17.01 -1.80 -4.97
CA ARG A 118 -18.14 -2.32 -5.76
C ARG A 118 -19.48 -1.71 -5.36
N THR A 119 -19.70 -1.54 -4.06
CA THR A 119 -21.02 -1.12 -3.55
C THR A 119 -21.18 0.38 -3.44
N LYS A 120 -20.08 1.13 -3.27
CA LYS A 120 -20.16 2.57 -2.99
C LYS A 120 -19.40 3.45 -3.97
N LEU A 121 -18.23 3.02 -4.46
CA LEU A 121 -17.40 3.87 -5.31
C LEU A 121 -17.72 3.75 -6.79
N LEU A 122 -18.00 2.55 -7.29
CA LEU A 122 -18.29 2.36 -8.72
C LEU A 122 -19.50 3.17 -9.16
N GLY A 123 -20.50 3.33 -8.28
CA GLY A 123 -21.69 4.14 -8.57
C GLY A 123 -21.40 5.62 -8.75
N ARG A 124 -20.28 6.12 -8.28
CA ARG A 124 -19.86 7.51 -8.46
C ARG A 124 -19.20 7.77 -9.81
N ILE A 125 -18.84 6.72 -10.55
CA ILE A 125 -18.14 6.84 -11.82
C ILE A 125 -19.15 7.06 -12.93
N PRO A 126 -19.08 8.19 -13.68
CA PRO A 126 -20.08 8.50 -14.72
C PRO A 126 -20.02 7.56 -15.91
N SER A 127 -18.82 7.15 -16.33
CA SER A 127 -18.62 6.32 -17.52
C SER A 127 -18.92 4.85 -17.24
N SER A 128 -19.87 4.25 -17.97
CA SER A 128 -20.16 2.83 -17.82
C SER A 128 -18.99 1.95 -18.27
N ALA A 129 -18.22 2.40 -19.26
CA ALA A 129 -17.02 1.69 -19.72
C ALA A 129 -15.96 1.64 -18.61
N ASP A 130 -15.74 2.74 -17.89
CA ASP A 130 -14.80 2.79 -16.78
C ASP A 130 -15.27 1.91 -15.62
N ARG A 131 -16.58 1.94 -15.31
CA ARG A 131 -17.15 1.06 -14.27
C ARG A 131 -16.93 -0.41 -14.58
N GLU A 132 -17.19 -0.82 -15.82
CA GLU A 132 -17.01 -2.21 -16.25
C GLU A 132 -15.54 -2.63 -16.20
N ARG A 133 -14.64 -1.76 -16.66
CA ARG A 133 -13.21 -2.01 -16.65
C ARG A 133 -12.67 -2.19 -15.21
N LEU A 134 -13.07 -1.30 -14.30
CA LEU A 134 -12.65 -1.38 -12.90
C LEU A 134 -13.26 -2.59 -12.20
N ALA A 135 -14.54 -2.88 -12.44
CA ALA A 135 -15.18 -4.07 -11.88
C ALA A 135 -14.47 -5.36 -12.32
N GLY A 136 -14.08 -5.44 -13.59
CA GLY A 136 -13.32 -6.57 -14.12
C GLY A 136 -11.94 -6.68 -13.48
N SER A 137 -11.24 -5.57 -13.31
CA SER A 137 -9.94 -5.51 -12.65
C SER A 137 -10.01 -5.99 -11.20
N LEU A 138 -11.05 -5.59 -10.46
CA LEU A 138 -11.25 -6.02 -9.08
C LEU A 138 -11.55 -7.52 -8.97
N SER A 139 -12.27 -8.08 -9.93
CA SER A 139 -12.60 -9.50 -9.95
C SER A 139 -11.40 -10.37 -10.28
N LEU A 140 -10.44 -9.84 -11.05
CA LEU A 140 -9.19 -10.53 -11.41
C LEU A 140 -8.11 -10.40 -10.34
N SER A 141 -8.27 -9.47 -9.39
CA SER A 141 -7.32 -9.34 -8.30
C SER A 141 -7.38 -10.57 -7.40
N PRO A 142 -6.23 -11.19 -7.07
CA PRO A 142 -6.23 -12.32 -6.15
C PRO A 142 -6.77 -11.89 -4.79
N ALA A 143 -7.56 -12.77 -4.22
CA ALA A 143 -8.13 -12.57 -2.90
C ALA A 143 -7.03 -12.66 -1.81
#